data_03924f50d0bed8b9a93ba1a0bb58dbab
#
_entry.id   03924f50d0bed8b9a93ba1a0bb58dbab
#
_cell.length_a   1.000
_cell.length_b   1.000
_cell.length_c   1.000
_cell.angle_alpha   90.00
_cell.angle_beta   90.00
_cell.angle_gamma   90.00
#
_symmetry.space_group_name_H-M   'P 1'
#
loop_
_entity.id
_entity.type
_entity.pdbx_description
1 polymer ?
#
loop_
_entity_poly.entity_id
_entity_poly.type
_entity_poly.pdbx_seq_one_letter_code
_entity_poly.pdbx_strand_id
1 'polypeptide(L)'
;MVDKININIKKTLLAFIVCLVAIPLARFISPQTVIDGNLIYIAWLPISVMFSVIFIFGRYAIAPLILAFAITNCFLIKLTLPQALILLFCQLFAVFFSCAILRLMVGKRWRCGPTAKHMGARIFWGGFFAPVLLKLTMYLAGQYFAFPLSITSYFGSMPLIYTVIDIQSLISAALIFTTFLYYPMRMIINPRYARRFWRQECLPWLAAKYRSFTLYWFIALAVILTLLCAPYQSEFIAGYLVPVIFIVYFIGISRIGHALLRISWSVSAFLLVVYNKNFLQGVQSEYSLSFVLSVLISFTICLFYMADTYARSDRNKRRWRSQAEEDPLTGLPNLRALESHLQSCPQQVICSLRIHNLDFLSRHYGLMMGVDCKRQIIRALQPLLGAADKVFQVPGSELILVLDGPEPSSRLHHMVAVLNHKKFSWHNQPLDLEFGAAWGRDDGQREGLHQMLGQLSWLSEQAGSERRVLALDEEQELVVDQPPSRCASSCASSRCSKSGR
;
A
#
# COMPACT_ATOMS: atom_id res chain seq x y z
N MET A 1 3.87 -11.53 34.95
CA MET A 1 2.67 -12.35 34.65
C MET A 1 1.40 -11.55 34.91
N VAL A 2 1.29 -10.82 36.01
CA VAL A 2 0.14 -9.98 36.43
C VAL A 2 -0.20 -8.91 35.39
N ASP A 3 0.79 -8.20 34.81
CA ASP A 3 0.55 -7.15 33.79
C ASP A 3 -0.04 -7.68 32.50
N LYS A 4 0.37 -8.89 32.06
CA LYS A 4 -0.24 -9.53 30.87
C LYS A 4 -1.68 -9.92 31.09
N ILE A 5 -2.03 -10.38 32.30
CA ILE A 5 -3.41 -10.74 32.68
C ILE A 5 -4.27 -9.48 32.68
N ASN A 6 -3.79 -8.40 33.28
CA ASN A 6 -4.51 -7.13 33.37
C ASN A 6 -4.76 -6.50 32.00
N ILE A 7 -3.78 -6.55 31.08
CA ILE A 7 -3.93 -6.10 29.70
C ILE A 7 -4.97 -6.92 28.93
N ASN A 8 -5.01 -8.24 29.16
CA ASN A 8 -5.96 -9.12 28.49
C ASN A 8 -7.38 -8.87 28.97
N ILE A 9 -7.59 -8.70 30.29
CA ILE A 9 -8.90 -8.36 30.88
C ILE A 9 -9.41 -7.02 30.33
N LYS A 10 -8.56 -5.98 30.31
CA LYS A 10 -8.92 -4.67 29.73
C LYS A 10 -9.37 -4.77 28.27
N LYS A 11 -8.68 -5.58 27.46
CA LYS A 11 -9.08 -5.79 26.04
C LYS A 11 -10.40 -6.52 25.91
N THR A 12 -10.65 -7.53 26.74
CA THR A 12 -11.91 -8.29 26.71
C THR A 12 -13.07 -7.42 27.19
N LEU A 13 -12.87 -6.62 28.25
CA LEU A 13 -13.89 -5.69 28.75
C LEU A 13 -14.23 -4.62 27.71
N LEU A 14 -13.21 -4.03 27.08
CA LEU A 14 -13.42 -3.07 25.99
C LEU A 14 -14.17 -3.69 24.80
N ALA A 15 -13.81 -4.91 24.42
CA ALA A 15 -14.51 -5.65 23.37
C ALA A 15 -15.98 -5.90 23.76
N PHE A 16 -16.26 -6.19 25.03
CA PHE A 16 -17.63 -6.40 25.52
C PHE A 16 -18.47 -5.12 25.43
N ILE A 17 -17.95 -3.99 25.88
CA ILE A 17 -18.63 -2.70 25.80
C ILE A 17 -18.93 -2.35 24.32
N VAL A 18 -17.95 -2.55 23.44
CA VAL A 18 -18.11 -2.29 22.00
C VAL A 18 -19.20 -3.22 21.41
N CYS A 19 -19.21 -4.51 21.75
CA CYS A 19 -20.22 -5.44 21.25
C CYS A 19 -21.61 -5.09 21.75
N LEU A 20 -21.73 -4.76 23.04
CA LEU A 20 -23.03 -4.46 23.67
C LEU A 20 -23.71 -3.23 23.04
N VAL A 21 -22.92 -2.25 22.57
CA VAL A 21 -23.45 -1.06 21.91
C VAL A 21 -23.59 -1.30 20.40
N ALA A 22 -22.57 -1.86 19.75
CA ALA A 22 -22.53 -1.94 18.28
C ALA A 22 -23.50 -2.98 17.70
N ILE A 23 -23.79 -4.08 18.37
CA ILE A 23 -24.69 -5.12 17.86
C ILE A 23 -26.15 -4.65 17.80
N PRO A 24 -26.75 -4.12 18.89
CA PRO A 24 -28.12 -3.57 18.84
C PRO A 24 -28.21 -2.40 17.86
N LEU A 25 -27.22 -1.48 17.87
CA LEU A 25 -27.18 -0.34 16.98
C LEU A 25 -27.12 -0.77 15.51
N ALA A 26 -26.25 -1.72 15.16
CA ALA A 26 -26.17 -2.27 13.81
C ALA A 26 -27.46 -2.93 13.37
N ARG A 27 -28.14 -3.63 14.27
CA ARG A 27 -29.44 -4.22 13.97
C ARG A 27 -30.50 -3.14 13.67
N PHE A 28 -30.53 -2.08 14.47
CA PHE A 28 -31.48 -0.99 14.29
C PHE A 28 -31.24 -0.19 13.00
N ILE A 29 -29.97 0.04 12.66
CA ILE A 29 -29.57 0.81 11.47
C ILE A 29 -29.55 -0.08 10.20
N SER A 30 -29.71 -1.42 10.32
CA SER A 30 -29.73 -2.31 9.16
C SER A 30 -30.80 -1.89 8.15
N PRO A 31 -30.42 -1.54 6.90
CA PRO A 31 -31.39 -1.07 5.92
C PRO A 31 -32.32 -2.20 5.49
N GLN A 32 -33.62 -1.87 5.44
CA GLN A 32 -34.70 -2.78 5.12
C GLN A 32 -35.56 -2.19 4.02
N THR A 33 -36.23 -3.05 3.23
CA THR A 33 -37.24 -2.67 2.26
C THR A 33 -38.45 -3.61 2.42
N VAL A 34 -39.62 -3.17 1.96
CA VAL A 34 -40.82 -3.96 1.98
C VAL A 34 -41.17 -4.33 0.53
N ILE A 35 -41.21 -5.63 0.23
CA ILE A 35 -41.66 -6.18 -1.07
C ILE A 35 -42.78 -7.18 -0.79
N ASP A 36 -43.91 -7.01 -1.47
CA ASP A 36 -45.09 -7.86 -1.31
C ASP A 36 -45.54 -8.05 0.14
N GLY A 37 -45.41 -7.00 0.96
CA GLY A 37 -45.74 -7.02 2.38
C GLY A 37 -44.72 -7.69 3.29
N ASN A 38 -43.64 -8.26 2.73
CA ASN A 38 -42.57 -8.87 3.50
C ASN A 38 -41.42 -7.86 3.75
N LEU A 39 -40.95 -7.80 4.99
CA LEU A 39 -39.83 -6.99 5.39
C LEU A 39 -38.50 -7.73 5.07
N ILE A 40 -37.70 -7.18 4.17
CA ILE A 40 -36.46 -7.79 3.69
C ILE A 40 -35.26 -6.89 4.05
N TYR A 41 -34.20 -7.48 4.63
CA TYR A 41 -32.94 -6.77 4.85
C TYR A 41 -32.19 -6.63 3.54
N ILE A 42 -31.80 -5.39 3.20
CA ILE A 42 -30.88 -5.11 2.09
C ILE A 42 -29.44 -5.39 2.52
N ALA A 43 -29.13 -5.14 3.80
CA ALA A 43 -27.85 -5.51 4.42
C ALA A 43 -28.05 -5.77 5.92
N TRP A 44 -27.70 -6.98 6.38
CA TRP A 44 -27.75 -7.31 7.80
C TRP A 44 -26.44 -6.95 8.50
N LEU A 45 -26.36 -5.72 9.04
CA LEU A 45 -25.12 -5.13 9.58
C LEU A 45 -24.51 -5.85 10.79
N PRO A 46 -25.21 -6.63 11.63
CA PRO A 46 -24.58 -7.35 12.73
C PRO A 46 -23.45 -8.29 12.30
N ILE A 47 -23.49 -8.89 11.08
CA ILE A 47 -22.37 -9.71 10.57
C ILE A 47 -21.11 -8.85 10.36
N SER A 48 -21.27 -7.60 9.93
CA SER A 48 -20.18 -6.65 9.76
C SER A 48 -19.53 -6.26 11.09
N VAL A 49 -20.34 -6.13 12.15
CA VAL A 49 -19.85 -5.89 13.51
C VAL A 49 -19.06 -7.10 14.00
N MET A 50 -19.57 -8.33 13.81
CA MET A 50 -18.86 -9.56 14.18
C MET A 50 -17.47 -9.61 13.56
N PHE A 51 -17.37 -9.44 12.24
CA PHE A 51 -16.07 -9.41 11.55
C PHE A 51 -15.17 -8.28 12.05
N SER A 52 -15.72 -7.07 12.21
CA SER A 52 -14.94 -5.90 12.67
C SER A 52 -14.34 -6.12 14.05
N VAL A 53 -15.14 -6.62 14.99
CA VAL A 53 -14.70 -6.90 16.37
C VAL A 53 -13.66 -8.02 16.41
N ILE A 54 -13.86 -9.11 15.64
CA ILE A 54 -12.89 -10.21 15.53
C ILE A 54 -11.57 -9.71 14.92
N PHE A 55 -11.61 -8.86 13.90
CA PHE A 55 -10.40 -8.29 13.30
C PHE A 55 -9.66 -7.32 14.23
N ILE A 56 -10.38 -6.59 15.09
CA ILE A 56 -9.76 -5.65 16.05
C ILE A 56 -9.17 -6.40 17.25
N PHE A 57 -9.97 -7.24 17.92
CA PHE A 57 -9.61 -7.85 19.21
C PHE A 57 -9.07 -9.29 19.08
N GLY A 58 -9.36 -9.99 17.97
CA GLY A 58 -8.95 -11.38 17.74
C GLY A 58 -9.62 -12.33 18.73
N ARG A 59 -8.83 -13.20 19.41
CA ARG A 59 -9.35 -14.18 20.37
C ARG A 59 -10.12 -13.57 21.55
N TYR A 60 -9.82 -12.32 21.91
CA TYR A 60 -10.50 -11.60 22.99
C TYR A 60 -11.92 -11.14 22.61
N ALA A 61 -12.31 -11.28 21.34
CA ALA A 61 -13.66 -10.99 20.86
C ALA A 61 -14.65 -12.12 21.12
N ILE A 62 -14.19 -13.37 21.32
CA ILE A 62 -15.06 -14.57 21.33
C ILE A 62 -16.09 -14.50 22.46
N ALA A 63 -15.65 -14.41 23.71
CA ALA A 63 -16.55 -14.34 24.85
C ALA A 63 -17.47 -13.10 24.83
N PRO A 64 -16.96 -11.88 24.54
CA PRO A 64 -17.81 -10.70 24.34
C PRO A 64 -18.89 -10.85 23.29
N LEU A 65 -18.59 -11.45 22.14
CA LEU A 65 -19.59 -11.67 21.07
C LEU A 65 -20.67 -12.67 21.53
N ILE A 66 -20.27 -13.79 22.13
CA ILE A 66 -21.24 -14.79 22.66
C ILE A 66 -22.19 -14.10 23.64
N LEU A 67 -21.68 -13.37 24.60
CA LEU A 67 -22.49 -12.75 25.65
C LEU A 67 -23.39 -11.64 25.10
N ALA A 68 -22.85 -10.77 24.22
CA ALA A 68 -23.63 -9.68 23.64
C ALA A 68 -24.76 -10.18 22.71
N PHE A 69 -24.51 -11.21 21.91
CA PHE A 69 -25.55 -11.81 21.07
C PHE A 69 -26.57 -12.59 21.91
N ALA A 70 -26.16 -13.28 22.98
CA ALA A 70 -27.08 -13.93 23.91
C ALA A 70 -28.03 -12.90 24.55
N ILE A 71 -27.50 -11.80 25.06
CA ILE A 71 -28.30 -10.69 25.61
C ILE A 71 -29.26 -10.13 24.55
N THR A 72 -28.75 -9.86 23.34
CA THR A 72 -29.58 -9.32 22.25
C THR A 72 -30.70 -10.28 21.86
N ASN A 73 -30.44 -11.58 21.73
CA ASN A 73 -31.41 -12.57 21.34
C ASN A 73 -32.51 -12.77 22.42
N CYS A 74 -32.12 -12.79 23.70
CA CYS A 74 -33.03 -12.94 24.81
C CYS A 74 -33.89 -11.68 25.06
N PHE A 75 -33.27 -10.52 25.15
CA PHE A 75 -33.93 -9.30 25.60
C PHE A 75 -34.51 -8.45 24.45
N LEU A 76 -33.82 -8.33 23.32
CA LEU A 76 -34.26 -7.50 22.22
C LEU A 76 -35.21 -8.26 21.27
N ILE A 77 -34.91 -9.52 20.96
CA ILE A 77 -35.76 -10.37 20.11
C ILE A 77 -36.83 -11.09 20.91
N LYS A 78 -36.67 -11.16 22.24
CA LYS A 78 -37.60 -11.82 23.17
C LYS A 78 -37.80 -13.33 22.88
N LEU A 79 -36.69 -14.02 22.57
CA LEU A 79 -36.64 -15.44 22.34
C LEU A 79 -36.59 -16.22 23.66
N THR A 80 -37.16 -17.43 23.66
CA THR A 80 -36.93 -18.41 24.72
C THR A 80 -35.47 -18.83 24.77
N LEU A 81 -34.95 -19.22 25.92
CA LEU A 81 -33.55 -19.58 26.11
C LEU A 81 -33.04 -20.61 25.07
N PRO A 82 -33.72 -21.71 24.77
CA PRO A 82 -33.28 -22.68 23.76
C PRO A 82 -33.26 -22.08 22.35
N GLN A 83 -34.26 -21.30 21.97
CA GLN A 83 -34.28 -20.61 20.68
C GLN A 83 -33.14 -19.57 20.53
N ALA A 84 -32.90 -18.82 21.61
CA ALA A 84 -31.80 -17.85 21.66
C ALA A 84 -30.44 -18.52 21.51
N LEU A 85 -30.24 -19.68 22.13
CA LEU A 85 -28.97 -20.44 22.04
C LEU A 85 -28.77 -21.03 20.62
N ILE A 86 -29.81 -21.54 20.00
CA ILE A 86 -29.73 -22.07 18.64
C ILE A 86 -29.41 -20.95 17.65
N LEU A 87 -30.11 -19.82 17.74
CA LEU A 87 -29.85 -18.66 16.90
C LEU A 87 -28.42 -18.13 17.12
N LEU A 88 -27.98 -18.06 18.37
CA LEU A 88 -26.62 -17.69 18.73
C LEU A 88 -25.58 -18.60 18.05
N PHE A 89 -25.84 -19.92 18.13
CA PHE A 89 -24.95 -20.89 17.48
C PHE A 89 -24.88 -20.66 15.98
N CYS A 90 -26.00 -20.54 15.28
CA CYS A 90 -26.04 -20.27 13.84
C CYS A 90 -25.25 -19.02 13.46
N GLN A 91 -25.46 -17.90 14.20
CA GLN A 91 -24.84 -16.62 13.93
C GLN A 91 -23.32 -16.65 14.12
N LEU A 92 -22.84 -17.23 15.22
CA LEU A 92 -21.43 -17.20 15.57
C LEU A 92 -20.60 -18.30 14.90
N PHE A 93 -21.19 -19.49 14.75
CA PHE A 93 -20.49 -20.63 14.14
C PHE A 93 -19.95 -20.29 12.75
N ALA A 94 -20.81 -19.76 11.87
CA ALA A 94 -20.44 -19.42 10.51
C ALA A 94 -19.28 -18.42 10.44
N VAL A 95 -19.33 -17.37 11.28
CA VAL A 95 -18.30 -16.34 11.30
C VAL A 95 -16.99 -16.83 11.94
N PHE A 96 -17.07 -17.56 13.05
CA PHE A 96 -15.89 -18.09 13.72
C PHE A 96 -15.16 -19.14 12.86
N PHE A 97 -15.91 -20.04 12.25
CA PHE A 97 -15.38 -21.07 11.35
C PHE A 97 -14.68 -20.44 10.15
N SER A 98 -15.33 -19.48 9.49
CA SER A 98 -14.75 -18.73 8.39
C SER A 98 -13.47 -17.95 8.78
N CYS A 99 -13.49 -17.28 9.93
CA CYS A 99 -12.31 -16.60 10.47
C CYS A 99 -11.19 -17.57 10.85
N ALA A 100 -11.51 -18.77 11.33
CA ALA A 100 -10.50 -19.79 11.64
C ALA A 100 -9.80 -20.27 10.37
N ILE A 101 -10.55 -20.59 9.31
CA ILE A 101 -9.96 -20.97 8.02
C ILE A 101 -9.13 -19.83 7.44
N LEU A 102 -9.65 -18.60 7.45
CA LEU A 102 -8.92 -17.43 6.97
C LEU A 102 -7.59 -17.25 7.73
N ARG A 103 -7.59 -17.49 9.04
CA ARG A 103 -6.39 -17.44 9.87
C ARG A 103 -5.38 -18.53 9.51
N LEU A 104 -5.84 -19.74 9.21
CA LEU A 104 -4.99 -20.85 8.78
C LEU A 104 -4.34 -20.56 7.42
N MET A 105 -5.11 -20.06 6.45
CA MET A 105 -4.60 -19.77 5.11
C MET A 105 -3.69 -18.55 5.04
N VAL A 106 -4.02 -17.46 5.75
CA VAL A 106 -3.30 -16.19 5.67
C VAL A 106 -2.19 -16.07 6.72
N GLY A 107 -2.24 -16.88 7.77
CA GLY A 107 -1.25 -16.91 8.86
C GLY A 107 -1.37 -15.71 9.81
N LYS A 108 -0.26 -15.33 10.47
CA LYS A 108 -0.24 -14.32 11.55
C LYS A 108 -0.81 -12.95 11.16
N ARG A 109 -0.83 -12.59 9.88
CA ARG A 109 -1.33 -11.29 9.36
C ARG A 109 -2.74 -11.37 8.74
N TRP A 110 -3.56 -12.31 9.20
CA TRP A 110 -4.91 -12.54 8.70
C TRP A 110 -5.91 -11.40 8.97
N ARG A 111 -5.65 -10.54 9.96
CA ARG A 111 -6.51 -9.41 10.32
C ARG A 111 -6.54 -8.35 9.22
N CYS A 112 -7.66 -7.66 9.07
CA CYS A 112 -7.79 -6.54 8.15
C CYS A 112 -6.81 -5.40 8.46
N GLY A 113 -6.30 -4.76 7.40
CA GLY A 113 -5.41 -3.60 7.49
C GLY A 113 -5.29 -2.93 6.12
N PRO A 114 -4.70 -1.73 6.05
CA PRO A 114 -4.51 -1.01 4.78
C PRO A 114 -3.68 -1.79 3.76
N THR A 115 -2.78 -2.65 4.22
CA THR A 115 -1.94 -3.53 3.39
C THR A 115 -2.38 -4.98 3.46
N ALA A 116 -3.68 -5.26 3.30
CA ALA A 116 -4.20 -6.61 3.41
C ALA A 116 -3.64 -7.52 2.31
N LYS A 117 -2.86 -8.54 2.68
CA LYS A 117 -2.47 -9.63 1.79
C LYS A 117 -3.65 -10.60 1.61
N HIS A 118 -3.66 -11.31 0.48
CA HIS A 118 -4.67 -12.34 0.18
C HIS A 118 -6.12 -11.82 0.17
N MET A 119 -6.36 -10.76 -0.60
CA MET A 119 -7.70 -10.16 -0.71
C MET A 119 -8.73 -11.16 -1.24
N GLY A 120 -8.37 -11.99 -2.21
CA GLY A 120 -9.26 -13.05 -2.74
C GLY A 120 -9.74 -14.03 -1.66
N ALA A 121 -8.83 -14.50 -0.78
CA ALA A 121 -9.20 -15.38 0.32
C ALA A 121 -10.16 -14.69 1.32
N ARG A 122 -10.01 -13.38 1.55
CA ARG A 122 -10.90 -12.61 2.44
C ARG A 122 -12.28 -12.43 1.82
N ILE A 123 -12.34 -12.11 0.53
CA ILE A 123 -13.59 -12.01 -0.21
C ILE A 123 -14.30 -13.37 -0.19
N PHE A 124 -13.59 -14.45 -0.48
CA PHE A 124 -14.20 -15.77 -0.53
C PHE A 124 -14.68 -16.25 0.84
N TRP A 125 -13.77 -16.36 1.82
CA TRP A 125 -14.11 -16.93 3.13
C TRP A 125 -14.93 -15.98 4.01
N GLY A 126 -14.63 -14.69 4.02
CA GLY A 126 -15.37 -13.70 4.81
C GLY A 126 -16.63 -13.19 4.12
N GLY A 127 -16.54 -12.92 2.81
CA GLY A 127 -17.60 -12.30 2.04
C GLY A 127 -18.66 -13.28 1.52
N PHE A 128 -18.26 -14.47 1.08
CA PHE A 128 -19.19 -15.45 0.50
C PHE A 128 -19.47 -16.63 1.41
N PHE A 129 -18.43 -17.30 1.85
CA PHE A 129 -18.57 -18.57 2.58
C PHE A 129 -19.30 -18.39 3.93
N ALA A 130 -18.96 -17.37 4.71
CA ALA A 130 -19.62 -17.13 5.98
C ALA A 130 -21.12 -16.81 5.85
N PRO A 131 -21.57 -15.91 4.93
CA PRO A 131 -22.98 -15.69 4.63
C PRO A 131 -23.75 -16.95 4.23
N VAL A 132 -23.19 -17.73 3.30
CA VAL A 132 -23.82 -18.97 2.83
C VAL A 132 -23.92 -20.00 3.97
N LEU A 133 -22.85 -20.15 4.75
CA LEU A 133 -22.85 -21.06 5.89
C LEU A 133 -23.84 -20.61 6.98
N LEU A 134 -23.94 -19.30 7.21
CA LEU A 134 -24.93 -18.75 8.15
C LEU A 134 -26.36 -19.08 7.71
N LYS A 135 -26.71 -18.83 6.44
CA LYS A 135 -28.04 -19.14 5.93
C LYS A 135 -28.33 -20.66 5.96
N LEU A 136 -27.35 -21.49 5.62
CA LEU A 136 -27.46 -22.94 5.68
C LEU A 136 -27.72 -23.43 7.11
N THR A 137 -26.97 -22.94 8.10
CA THR A 137 -27.17 -23.33 9.51
C THR A 137 -28.52 -22.87 10.05
N MET A 138 -28.98 -21.66 9.65
CA MET A 138 -30.31 -21.17 10.00
C MET A 138 -31.42 -22.04 9.35
N TYR A 139 -31.27 -22.39 8.08
CA TYR A 139 -32.23 -23.26 7.39
C TYR A 139 -32.35 -24.64 8.08
N LEU A 140 -31.17 -25.25 8.38
CA LEU A 140 -31.16 -26.53 9.10
C LEU A 140 -31.81 -26.42 10.50
N ALA A 141 -31.50 -25.34 11.24
CA ALA A 141 -32.14 -25.10 12.54
C ALA A 141 -33.69 -24.97 12.43
N GLY A 142 -34.17 -24.30 11.38
CA GLY A 142 -35.61 -24.13 11.13
C GLY A 142 -36.35 -25.43 10.84
N GLN A 143 -35.68 -26.48 10.35
CA GLN A 143 -36.27 -27.80 10.13
C GLN A 143 -36.56 -28.56 11.43
N TYR A 144 -35.80 -28.30 12.48
CA TYR A 144 -35.85 -29.05 13.74
C TYR A 144 -36.47 -28.24 14.89
N PHE A 145 -36.54 -26.93 14.79
CA PHE A 145 -36.95 -26.05 15.87
C PHE A 145 -37.98 -25.01 15.37
N ALA A 146 -39.03 -24.81 16.16
CA ALA A 146 -40.00 -23.77 15.88
C ALA A 146 -39.55 -22.41 16.40
N PHE A 147 -39.64 -21.37 15.57
CA PHE A 147 -39.30 -20.00 15.89
C PHE A 147 -40.55 -19.10 15.84
N PRO A 148 -40.56 -17.95 16.55
CA PRO A 148 -41.61 -16.96 16.48
C PRO A 148 -41.82 -16.44 15.05
N LEU A 149 -43.09 -16.12 14.70
CA LEU A 149 -43.46 -15.62 13.37
C LEU A 149 -42.61 -14.43 12.89
N SER A 150 -42.18 -13.59 13.82
CA SER A 150 -41.32 -12.42 13.50
C SER A 150 -39.95 -12.74 12.86
N ILE A 151 -39.47 -13.98 13.04
CA ILE A 151 -38.17 -14.41 12.51
C ILE A 151 -38.26 -15.73 11.72
N THR A 152 -39.42 -16.36 11.65
CA THR A 152 -39.63 -17.66 10.94
C THR A 152 -39.22 -17.54 9.48
N SER A 153 -39.46 -16.40 8.83
CA SER A 153 -39.05 -16.13 7.45
C SER A 153 -37.55 -16.35 7.18
N TYR A 154 -36.69 -16.17 8.17
CA TYR A 154 -35.24 -16.38 8.02
C TYR A 154 -34.84 -17.85 8.15
N PHE A 155 -35.68 -18.67 8.79
CA PHE A 155 -35.41 -20.08 9.09
C PHE A 155 -36.20 -21.04 8.14
N GLY A 156 -37.34 -20.59 7.58
CA GLY A 156 -38.21 -21.44 6.78
C GLY A 156 -37.75 -21.65 5.34
N SER A 157 -38.43 -22.58 4.67
CA SER A 157 -38.35 -22.76 3.22
C SER A 157 -39.16 -21.68 2.51
N MET A 158 -38.52 -20.54 2.28
CA MET A 158 -39.06 -19.49 1.42
C MET A 158 -38.81 -19.83 -0.06
N PRO A 159 -39.57 -19.23 -1.00
CA PRO A 159 -39.23 -19.29 -2.42
C PRO A 159 -37.74 -19.00 -2.65
N LEU A 160 -37.13 -19.69 -3.61
CA LEU A 160 -35.71 -19.66 -3.87
C LEU A 160 -35.14 -18.22 -3.98
N ILE A 161 -35.93 -17.31 -4.57
CA ILE A 161 -35.53 -15.91 -4.76
C ILE A 161 -35.28 -15.19 -3.43
N TYR A 162 -36.12 -15.36 -2.41
CA TYR A 162 -35.92 -14.75 -1.10
C TYR A 162 -34.68 -15.31 -0.40
N THR A 163 -34.39 -16.60 -0.56
CA THR A 163 -33.16 -17.21 -0.04
C THR A 163 -31.92 -16.59 -0.71
N VAL A 164 -31.97 -16.35 -2.02
CA VAL A 164 -30.88 -15.66 -2.76
C VAL A 164 -30.73 -14.24 -2.25
N ILE A 165 -31.79 -13.48 -2.09
CA ILE A 165 -31.75 -12.11 -1.56
C ILE A 165 -31.18 -12.07 -0.15
N ASP A 166 -31.58 -12.98 0.73
CA ASP A 166 -30.98 -13.05 2.09
C ASP A 166 -29.48 -13.30 2.07
N ILE A 167 -29.02 -14.24 1.22
CA ILE A 167 -27.58 -14.49 1.06
C ILE A 167 -26.87 -13.26 0.51
N GLN A 168 -27.44 -12.60 -0.50
CA GLN A 168 -26.87 -11.36 -1.07
C GLN A 168 -26.83 -10.22 -0.04
N SER A 169 -27.85 -10.08 0.78
CA SER A 169 -27.89 -9.14 1.90
C SER A 169 -26.74 -9.38 2.90
N LEU A 170 -26.53 -10.64 3.27
CA LEU A 170 -25.42 -11.02 4.16
C LEU A 170 -24.05 -10.81 3.50
N ILE A 171 -23.90 -11.10 2.21
CA ILE A 171 -22.68 -10.85 1.44
C ILE A 171 -22.39 -9.35 1.37
N SER A 172 -23.41 -8.53 1.04
CA SER A 172 -23.26 -7.07 0.99
C SER A 172 -22.83 -6.51 2.34
N ALA A 173 -23.45 -6.97 3.43
CA ALA A 173 -23.05 -6.61 4.77
C ALA A 173 -21.61 -7.02 5.06
N ALA A 174 -21.21 -8.25 4.80
CA ALA A 174 -19.88 -8.77 5.08
C ALA A 174 -18.76 -8.08 4.27
N LEU A 175 -19.00 -7.80 2.99
CA LEU A 175 -17.99 -7.19 2.11
C LEU A 175 -17.89 -5.67 2.27
N ILE A 176 -19.04 -4.98 2.16
CA ILE A 176 -19.07 -3.52 2.08
C ILE A 176 -19.00 -2.91 3.48
N PHE A 177 -19.93 -3.29 4.34
CA PHE A 177 -20.13 -2.61 5.61
C PHE A 177 -19.16 -3.04 6.71
N THR A 178 -18.45 -4.19 6.55
CA THR A 178 -17.33 -4.51 7.43
C THR A 178 -16.22 -3.45 7.31
N THR A 179 -15.96 -2.92 6.12
CA THR A 179 -15.00 -1.84 5.94
C THR A 179 -15.49 -0.54 6.58
N PHE A 180 -16.76 -0.23 6.40
CA PHE A 180 -17.42 0.94 6.99
C PHE A 180 -17.34 0.96 8.52
N LEU A 181 -17.55 -0.18 9.18
CA LEU A 181 -17.54 -0.27 10.65
C LEU A 181 -16.12 -0.46 11.22
N TYR A 182 -15.27 -1.24 10.55
CA TYR A 182 -13.94 -1.60 11.06
C TYR A 182 -13.02 -0.40 11.25
N TYR A 183 -12.94 0.49 10.25
CA TYR A 183 -12.00 1.62 10.32
C TYR A 183 -12.38 2.63 11.41
N PRO A 184 -13.61 3.15 11.49
CA PRO A 184 -14.01 4.05 12.56
C PRO A 184 -13.87 3.42 13.96
N MET A 185 -14.35 2.19 14.14
CA MET A 185 -14.23 1.48 15.42
C MET A 185 -12.77 1.36 15.84
N ARG A 186 -11.88 0.98 14.93
CA ARG A 186 -10.45 0.85 15.22
C ARG A 186 -9.78 2.19 15.51
N MET A 187 -10.20 3.27 14.85
CA MET A 187 -9.68 4.61 15.10
C MET A 187 -10.09 5.14 16.47
N ILE A 188 -11.35 4.92 16.86
CA ILE A 188 -11.88 5.30 18.18
C ILE A 188 -11.17 4.53 19.28
N ILE A 189 -11.00 3.22 19.12
CA ILE A 189 -10.36 2.35 20.13
C ILE A 189 -8.86 2.64 20.25
N ASN A 190 -8.18 3.01 19.17
CA ASN A 190 -6.74 3.21 19.14
C ASN A 190 -6.34 4.54 18.46
N PRO A 191 -6.19 5.64 19.23
CA PRO A 191 -5.80 6.96 18.70
C PRO A 191 -4.42 6.97 18.02
N ARG A 192 -3.50 6.07 18.41
CA ARG A 192 -2.20 5.93 17.73
C ARG A 192 -2.37 5.37 16.32
N TYR A 193 -3.31 4.44 16.15
CA TYR A 193 -3.68 3.94 14.82
C TYR A 193 -4.32 5.02 13.97
N ALA A 194 -5.23 5.83 14.53
CA ALA A 194 -5.88 6.93 13.83
C ALA A 194 -4.86 7.95 13.30
N ARG A 195 -3.88 8.37 14.14
CA ARG A 195 -2.79 9.28 13.72
C ARG A 195 -1.91 8.67 12.63
N ARG A 196 -1.56 7.37 12.73
CA ARG A 196 -0.78 6.67 11.71
C ARG A 196 -1.56 6.56 10.40
N PHE A 197 -2.83 6.19 10.46
CA PHE A 197 -3.72 6.11 9.31
C PHE A 197 -3.82 7.46 8.59
N TRP A 198 -4.06 8.55 9.34
CA TRP A 198 -4.11 9.89 8.80
C TRP A 198 -2.82 10.27 8.07
N ARG A 199 -1.66 10.04 8.70
CA ARG A 199 -0.36 10.39 8.11
C ARG A 199 0.00 9.53 6.89
N GLN A 200 -0.37 8.26 6.87
CA GLN A 200 0.04 7.33 5.81
C GLN A 200 -0.96 7.21 4.67
N GLU A 201 -2.26 7.33 4.95
CA GLU A 201 -3.32 7.09 3.97
C GLU A 201 -4.05 8.36 3.53
N CYS A 202 -4.13 9.41 4.37
CA CYS A 202 -4.85 10.64 4.03
C CYS A 202 -3.89 11.76 3.61
N LEU A 203 -2.87 12.03 4.41
CA LEU A 203 -1.97 13.17 4.20
C LEU A 203 -1.25 13.18 2.83
N PRO A 204 -0.75 12.05 2.29
CA PRO A 204 -0.08 12.05 0.99
C PRO A 204 -0.96 12.53 -0.17
N TRP A 205 -2.27 12.29 -0.08
CA TRP A 205 -3.25 12.67 -1.11
C TRP A 205 -3.78 14.09 -0.95
N LEU A 206 -3.57 14.69 0.22
CA LEU A 206 -3.84 16.10 0.53
C LEU A 206 -2.61 16.98 0.25
N ALA A 207 -1.45 16.40 -0.06
CA ALA A 207 -0.26 17.15 -0.46
C ALA A 207 -0.52 17.96 -1.75
N ALA A 208 0.17 19.10 -1.91
CA ALA A 208 -0.07 20.08 -2.97
C ALA A 208 -0.15 19.46 -4.38
N LYS A 209 0.69 18.45 -4.67
CA LYS A 209 0.74 17.75 -5.96
C LYS A 209 -0.55 17.02 -6.35
N TYR A 210 -1.32 16.51 -5.39
CA TYR A 210 -2.53 15.70 -5.65
C TYR A 210 -3.81 16.34 -5.11
N ARG A 211 -3.70 17.46 -4.41
CA ARG A 211 -4.79 18.11 -3.68
C ARG A 211 -5.95 18.51 -4.58
N SER A 212 -5.68 19.14 -5.72
CA SER A 212 -6.72 19.58 -6.65
C SER A 212 -7.51 18.40 -7.21
N PHE A 213 -6.82 17.35 -7.67
CA PHE A 213 -7.49 16.14 -8.16
C PHE A 213 -8.37 15.49 -7.08
N THR A 214 -7.82 15.31 -5.88
CA THR A 214 -8.55 14.69 -4.76
C THR A 214 -9.79 15.51 -4.39
N LEU A 215 -9.69 16.84 -4.38
CA LEU A 215 -10.81 17.72 -4.10
C LEU A 215 -11.90 17.60 -5.17
N TYR A 216 -11.54 17.72 -6.46
CA TYR A 216 -12.50 17.58 -7.56
C TYR A 216 -13.17 16.20 -7.58
N TRP A 217 -12.43 15.15 -7.27
CA TRP A 217 -12.97 13.79 -7.18
C TRP A 217 -14.02 13.66 -6.07
N PHE A 218 -13.75 14.19 -4.87
CA PHE A 218 -14.72 14.19 -3.77
C PHE A 218 -15.93 15.08 -4.06
N ILE A 219 -15.74 16.22 -4.71
CA ILE A 219 -16.85 17.09 -5.15
C ILE A 219 -17.72 16.35 -6.16
N ALA A 220 -17.13 15.76 -7.19
CA ALA A 220 -17.87 14.98 -8.19
C ALA A 220 -18.65 13.83 -7.55
N LEU A 221 -18.02 13.10 -6.63
CA LEU A 221 -18.68 12.02 -5.88
C LEU A 221 -19.85 12.55 -5.04
N ALA A 222 -19.66 13.66 -4.33
CA ALA A 222 -20.70 14.29 -3.52
C ALA A 222 -21.88 14.76 -4.38
N VAL A 223 -21.61 15.38 -5.53
CA VAL A 223 -22.65 15.82 -6.47
C VAL A 223 -23.45 14.61 -7.00
N ILE A 224 -22.77 13.55 -7.43
CA ILE A 224 -23.46 12.36 -7.93
C ILE A 224 -24.29 11.70 -6.83
N LEU A 225 -23.76 11.58 -5.61
CA LEU A 225 -24.49 11.01 -4.48
C LEU A 225 -25.69 11.88 -4.09
N THR A 226 -25.57 13.20 -4.05
CA THR A 226 -26.71 14.09 -3.77
C THR A 226 -27.77 14.00 -4.84
N LEU A 227 -27.37 13.94 -6.11
CA LEU A 227 -28.30 13.69 -7.22
C LEU A 227 -28.99 12.34 -7.11
N LEU A 228 -28.28 11.26 -6.82
CA LEU A 228 -28.85 9.91 -6.66
C LEU A 228 -29.75 9.77 -5.41
N CYS A 229 -29.49 10.54 -4.35
CA CYS A 229 -30.29 10.51 -3.12
C CYS A 229 -31.42 11.57 -3.10
N ALA A 230 -31.54 12.40 -4.12
CA ALA A 230 -32.56 13.44 -4.19
C ALA A 230 -33.98 12.85 -4.38
N PRO A 231 -35.01 13.35 -3.67
CA PRO A 231 -36.34 12.75 -3.69
C PRO A 231 -37.13 12.97 -4.99
N TYR A 232 -36.66 13.85 -5.89
CA TYR A 232 -37.38 14.32 -7.08
C TYR A 232 -36.97 13.61 -8.39
N GLN A 233 -36.28 12.49 -8.33
CA GLN A 233 -35.74 11.91 -9.56
C GLN A 233 -36.71 10.96 -10.28
N SER A 234 -36.76 11.12 -11.60
CA SER A 234 -37.29 10.10 -12.49
C SER A 234 -36.39 8.86 -12.47
N GLU A 235 -36.96 7.67 -12.58
CA GLU A 235 -36.28 6.38 -12.69
C GLU A 235 -35.17 6.40 -13.77
N PHE A 236 -35.39 7.20 -14.80
CA PHE A 236 -34.51 7.41 -15.93
C PHE A 236 -33.13 7.97 -15.54
N ILE A 237 -33.09 9.02 -14.70
CA ILE A 237 -31.82 9.65 -14.29
C ILE A 237 -31.01 8.72 -13.38
N ALA A 238 -31.65 7.96 -12.49
CA ALA A 238 -30.95 7.02 -11.63
C ALA A 238 -30.24 5.92 -12.44
N GLY A 239 -30.88 5.41 -13.50
CA GLY A 239 -30.30 4.41 -14.39
C GLY A 239 -28.99 4.85 -15.06
N TYR A 240 -28.86 6.13 -15.42
CA TYR A 240 -27.64 6.67 -16.05
C TYR A 240 -26.58 7.05 -15.03
N LEU A 241 -26.93 7.54 -13.86
CA LEU A 241 -25.96 7.99 -12.85
C LEU A 241 -25.27 6.83 -12.11
N VAL A 242 -25.89 5.65 -11.99
CA VAL A 242 -25.27 4.48 -11.36
C VAL A 242 -24.00 4.03 -12.08
N PRO A 243 -23.95 3.86 -13.40
CA PRO A 243 -22.70 3.60 -14.11
C PRO A 243 -21.65 4.71 -13.95
N VAL A 244 -22.08 5.97 -13.87
CA VAL A 244 -21.15 7.11 -13.71
C VAL A 244 -20.44 7.06 -12.36
N ILE A 245 -21.12 6.71 -11.27
CA ILE A 245 -20.45 6.55 -9.97
C ILE A 245 -19.38 5.46 -10.01
N PHE A 246 -19.61 4.38 -10.76
CA PHE A 246 -18.61 3.33 -10.96
C PHE A 246 -17.39 3.84 -11.70
N ILE A 247 -17.57 4.63 -12.76
CA ILE A 247 -16.48 5.23 -13.51
C ILE A 247 -15.66 6.17 -12.62
N VAL A 248 -16.31 6.99 -11.79
CA VAL A 248 -15.63 7.89 -10.84
C VAL A 248 -14.75 7.09 -9.87
N TYR A 249 -15.24 5.96 -9.36
CA TYR A 249 -14.44 5.09 -8.50
C TYR A 249 -13.26 4.44 -9.24
N PHE A 250 -13.43 4.00 -10.48
CA PHE A 250 -12.32 3.45 -11.29
C PHE A 250 -11.22 4.47 -11.56
N ILE A 251 -11.59 5.72 -11.86
CA ILE A 251 -10.62 6.83 -12.00
C ILE A 251 -9.89 7.06 -10.68
N GLY A 252 -10.60 6.96 -9.56
CA GLY A 252 -10.03 7.12 -8.20
C GLY A 252 -8.98 6.07 -7.84
N ILE A 253 -9.03 4.83 -8.38
CA ILE A 253 -8.11 3.74 -8.03
C ILE A 253 -6.64 4.13 -8.21
N SER A 254 -6.32 4.86 -9.29
CA SER A 254 -4.94 5.23 -9.64
C SER A 254 -4.42 6.46 -8.91
N ARG A 255 -5.31 7.28 -8.34
CA ARG A 255 -5.01 8.62 -7.83
C ARG A 255 -5.34 8.82 -6.36
N ILE A 256 -6.12 7.93 -5.75
CA ILE A 256 -6.55 8.01 -4.35
C ILE A 256 -6.06 6.78 -3.61
N GLY A 257 -5.67 6.94 -2.34
CA GLY A 257 -5.20 5.83 -1.52
C GLY A 257 -6.24 4.71 -1.42
N HIS A 258 -5.79 3.46 -1.58
CA HIS A 258 -6.67 2.29 -1.62
C HIS A 258 -7.52 2.09 -0.35
N ALA A 259 -7.06 2.56 0.82
CA ALA A 259 -7.85 2.50 2.06
C ALA A 259 -8.95 3.57 2.05
N LEU A 260 -8.61 4.79 1.62
CA LEU A 260 -9.56 5.90 1.51
C LEU A 260 -10.64 5.60 0.47
N LEU A 261 -10.26 5.03 -0.67
CA LEU A 261 -11.17 4.60 -1.72
C LEU A 261 -12.20 3.57 -1.21
N ARG A 262 -11.75 2.55 -0.45
CA ARG A 262 -12.65 1.54 0.13
C ARG A 262 -13.60 2.09 1.18
N ILE A 263 -13.11 3.01 2.01
CA ILE A 263 -13.95 3.68 3.01
C ILE A 263 -15.00 4.55 2.30
N SER A 264 -14.58 5.36 1.33
CA SER A 264 -15.52 6.22 0.58
C SER A 264 -16.56 5.39 -0.16
N TRP A 265 -16.16 4.24 -0.77
CA TRP A 265 -17.12 3.32 -1.37
C TRP A 265 -18.13 2.77 -0.37
N SER A 266 -17.66 2.33 0.81
CA SER A 266 -18.56 1.80 1.85
C SER A 266 -19.55 2.87 2.35
N VAL A 267 -19.10 4.12 2.46
CA VAL A 267 -19.98 5.25 2.80
C VAL A 267 -20.98 5.53 1.68
N SER A 268 -20.52 5.57 0.43
CA SER A 268 -21.39 5.79 -0.74
C SER A 268 -22.43 4.71 -0.87
N ALA A 269 -22.02 3.44 -0.73
CA ALA A 269 -22.94 2.30 -0.77
C ALA A 269 -23.97 2.36 0.35
N PHE A 270 -23.56 2.78 1.57
CA PHE A 270 -24.50 2.97 2.68
C PHE A 270 -25.52 4.07 2.36
N LEU A 271 -25.08 5.22 1.86
CA LEU A 271 -25.96 6.31 1.49
C LEU A 271 -26.94 5.91 0.38
N LEU A 272 -26.44 5.22 -0.65
CA LEU A 272 -27.28 4.70 -1.73
C LEU A 272 -28.34 3.69 -1.24
N VAL A 273 -27.98 2.81 -0.32
CA VAL A 273 -28.88 1.79 0.19
C VAL A 273 -29.92 2.39 1.14
N VAL A 274 -29.56 3.39 1.95
CA VAL A 274 -30.47 3.98 2.95
C VAL A 274 -31.35 5.09 2.35
N TYR A 275 -30.80 5.96 1.52
CA TYR A 275 -31.48 7.18 1.08
C TYR A 275 -31.94 7.14 -0.38
N ASN A 276 -31.42 6.23 -1.19
CA ASN A 276 -31.83 6.16 -2.58
C ASN A 276 -33.13 5.35 -2.75
N LYS A 277 -34.23 6.00 -2.52
CA LYS A 277 -35.55 5.45 -2.86
C LYS A 277 -35.68 5.13 -4.36
N ASN A 278 -34.97 5.89 -5.21
CA ASN A 278 -35.04 5.72 -6.67
C ASN A 278 -34.17 4.56 -7.18
N PHE A 279 -33.03 4.27 -6.57
CA PHE A 279 -32.24 3.07 -6.90
C PHE A 279 -32.97 1.80 -6.52
N LEU A 280 -33.84 1.86 -5.50
CA LEU A 280 -34.68 0.80 -5.00
C LEU A 280 -36.17 0.97 -5.40
N GLN A 281 -36.61 2.15 -5.85
CA GLN A 281 -37.99 2.41 -6.24
C GLN A 281 -38.39 1.76 -7.59
N GLY A 282 -37.43 1.53 -8.47
CA GLY A 282 -37.61 0.64 -9.62
C GLY A 282 -37.68 -0.83 -9.21
N VAL A 283 -37.42 -1.14 -7.93
CA VAL A 283 -37.47 -2.49 -7.35
C VAL A 283 -38.84 -2.76 -6.83
N GLN A 284 -39.76 -3.04 -7.74
CA GLN A 284 -41.10 -3.49 -7.41
C GLN A 284 -41.22 -5.01 -7.25
N SER A 285 -40.17 -5.75 -7.56
CA SER A 285 -40.15 -7.21 -7.48
C SER A 285 -38.82 -7.70 -6.82
N GLU A 286 -38.89 -8.92 -6.26
CA GLU A 286 -37.73 -9.61 -5.66
C GLU A 286 -36.59 -9.78 -6.68
N TYR A 287 -36.92 -10.04 -7.95
CA TYR A 287 -35.93 -10.21 -9.01
C TYR A 287 -35.12 -8.93 -9.25
N SER A 288 -35.80 -7.77 -9.23
CA SER A 288 -35.12 -6.48 -9.38
C SER A 288 -34.20 -6.21 -8.18
N LEU A 289 -34.62 -6.52 -6.95
CA LEU A 289 -33.78 -6.38 -5.76
C LEU A 289 -32.53 -7.28 -5.83
N SER A 290 -32.74 -8.56 -6.20
CA SER A 290 -31.64 -9.51 -6.38
C SER A 290 -30.65 -9.04 -7.44
N PHE A 291 -31.13 -8.49 -8.55
CA PHE A 291 -30.29 -7.91 -9.61
C PHE A 291 -29.44 -6.74 -9.10
N VAL A 292 -30.05 -5.77 -8.42
CA VAL A 292 -29.36 -4.60 -7.88
C VAL A 292 -28.29 -5.01 -6.84
N LEU A 293 -28.63 -5.95 -5.94
CA LEU A 293 -27.66 -6.48 -4.98
C LEU A 293 -26.52 -7.21 -5.67
N SER A 294 -26.78 -7.98 -6.73
CA SER A 294 -25.75 -8.64 -7.53
C SER A 294 -24.79 -7.63 -8.16
N VAL A 295 -25.29 -6.54 -8.74
CA VAL A 295 -24.50 -5.47 -9.32
C VAL A 295 -23.62 -4.80 -8.25
N LEU A 296 -24.21 -4.48 -7.10
CA LEU A 296 -23.50 -3.85 -5.98
C LEU A 296 -22.37 -4.73 -5.45
N ILE A 297 -22.63 -6.02 -5.27
CA ILE A 297 -21.66 -7.01 -4.82
C ILE A 297 -20.53 -7.15 -5.84
N SER A 298 -20.88 -7.36 -7.11
CA SER A 298 -19.92 -7.55 -8.21
C SER A 298 -19.00 -6.35 -8.36
N PHE A 299 -19.56 -5.14 -8.35
CA PHE A 299 -18.78 -3.91 -8.41
C PHE A 299 -17.85 -3.77 -7.20
N THR A 300 -18.34 -4.07 -6.00
CA THR A 300 -17.51 -4.03 -4.77
C THR A 300 -16.31 -4.97 -4.86
N ILE A 301 -16.53 -6.18 -5.37
CA ILE A 301 -15.46 -7.17 -5.56
C ILE A 301 -14.43 -6.66 -6.57
N CYS A 302 -14.91 -6.18 -7.72
CA CYS A 302 -14.05 -5.60 -8.76
C CYS A 302 -13.23 -4.43 -8.22
N LEU A 303 -13.88 -3.49 -7.52
CA LEU A 303 -13.22 -2.32 -6.94
C LEU A 303 -12.14 -2.71 -5.93
N PHE A 304 -12.44 -3.63 -5.01
CA PHE A 304 -11.50 -4.06 -3.97
C PHE A 304 -10.32 -4.84 -4.56
N TYR A 305 -10.59 -5.70 -5.54
CA TYR A 305 -9.55 -6.46 -6.23
C TYR A 305 -8.64 -5.56 -7.05
N MET A 306 -9.20 -4.64 -7.83
CA MET A 306 -8.42 -3.69 -8.63
C MET A 306 -7.61 -2.74 -7.76
N ALA A 307 -8.19 -2.22 -6.66
CA ALA A 307 -7.47 -1.37 -5.71
C ALA A 307 -6.28 -2.11 -5.07
N ASP A 308 -6.43 -3.38 -4.71
CA ASP A 308 -5.33 -4.19 -4.17
C ASP A 308 -4.26 -4.51 -5.22
N THR A 309 -4.68 -4.84 -6.44
CA THR A 309 -3.77 -5.11 -7.57
C THR A 309 -2.96 -3.86 -7.93
N TYR A 310 -3.60 -2.70 -8.01
CA TYR A 310 -2.93 -1.43 -8.25
C TYR A 310 -1.91 -1.10 -7.14
N ALA A 311 -2.32 -1.27 -5.87
CA ALA A 311 -1.43 -1.06 -4.73
C ALA A 311 -0.23 -2.02 -4.69
N ARG A 312 -0.38 -3.25 -5.20
CA ARG A 312 0.74 -4.20 -5.38
C ARG A 312 1.65 -3.76 -6.52
N SER A 313 1.08 -3.38 -7.65
CA SER A 313 1.82 -2.89 -8.81
C SER A 313 2.66 -1.65 -8.45
N ASP A 314 2.09 -0.67 -7.76
CA ASP A 314 2.81 0.53 -7.31
C ASP A 314 3.95 0.20 -6.35
N ARG A 315 3.73 -0.69 -5.38
CA ARG A 315 4.79 -1.18 -4.49
C ARG A 315 5.90 -1.91 -5.24
N ASN A 316 5.56 -2.73 -6.23
CA ASN A 316 6.53 -3.41 -7.06
C ASN A 316 7.31 -2.40 -7.90
N LYS A 317 6.66 -1.42 -8.55
CA LYS A 317 7.34 -0.34 -9.29
C LYS A 317 8.35 0.40 -8.42
N ARG A 318 7.99 0.75 -7.18
CA ARG A 318 8.92 1.41 -6.24
C ARG A 318 10.09 0.51 -5.87
N ARG A 319 9.87 -0.79 -5.67
CA ARG A 319 10.95 -1.76 -5.42
C ARG A 319 11.88 -1.92 -6.63
N TRP A 320 11.30 -2.06 -7.81
CA TRP A 320 12.07 -2.13 -9.05
C TRP A 320 12.89 -0.86 -9.28
N ARG A 321 12.32 0.31 -8.98
CA ARG A 321 13.02 1.58 -9.08
C ARG A 321 14.18 1.65 -8.08
N SER A 322 13.96 1.32 -6.81
CA SER A 322 15.03 1.26 -5.81
C SER A 322 16.12 0.27 -6.22
N GLN A 323 15.76 -0.93 -6.68
CA GLN A 323 16.73 -1.91 -7.18
C GLN A 323 17.47 -1.45 -8.45
N ALA A 324 16.83 -0.66 -9.31
CA ALA A 324 17.47 -0.09 -10.50
C ALA A 324 18.36 1.12 -10.18
N GLU A 325 18.16 1.79 -9.05
CA GLU A 325 18.92 2.96 -8.59
C GLU A 325 20.02 2.58 -7.58
N GLU A 326 20.10 1.33 -7.13
CA GLU A 326 21.13 0.84 -6.20
C GLU A 326 22.03 -0.21 -6.89
N ASP A 327 23.31 -0.21 -6.57
CA ASP A 327 24.23 -1.28 -6.96
C ASP A 327 24.01 -2.50 -6.06
N PRO A 328 23.74 -3.68 -6.60
CA PRO A 328 23.39 -4.87 -5.81
C PRO A 328 24.53 -5.39 -4.94
N LEU A 329 25.78 -5.11 -5.30
CA LEU A 329 26.95 -5.59 -4.58
C LEU A 329 27.35 -4.66 -3.44
N THR A 330 27.41 -3.36 -3.71
CA THR A 330 27.83 -2.37 -2.70
C THR A 330 26.67 -1.86 -1.85
N GLY A 331 25.43 -1.89 -2.39
CA GLY A 331 24.24 -1.28 -1.77
C GLY A 331 24.20 0.25 -1.89
N LEU A 332 25.06 0.82 -2.74
CA LEU A 332 25.16 2.26 -2.97
C LEU A 332 24.23 2.70 -4.10
N PRO A 333 23.77 3.96 -4.08
CA PRO A 333 23.13 4.57 -5.22
C PRO A 333 24.05 4.53 -6.45
N ASN A 334 23.50 4.11 -7.59
CA ASN A 334 24.25 3.98 -8.83
C ASN A 334 24.15 5.26 -9.71
N LEU A 335 24.69 5.21 -10.93
CA LEU A 335 24.69 6.32 -11.87
C LEU A 335 23.27 6.83 -12.18
N ARG A 336 22.27 5.94 -12.29
CA ARG A 336 20.87 6.34 -12.51
C ARG A 336 20.30 7.14 -11.33
N ALA A 337 20.69 6.77 -10.11
CA ALA A 337 20.32 7.52 -8.92
C ALA A 337 20.97 8.91 -8.91
N LEU A 338 22.23 9.03 -9.39
CA LEU A 338 22.92 10.32 -9.57
C LEU A 338 22.17 11.22 -10.57
N GLU A 339 21.84 10.70 -11.75
CA GLU A 339 21.04 11.42 -12.76
C GLU A 339 19.69 11.89 -12.21
N SER A 340 18.97 11.01 -11.50
CA SER A 340 17.67 11.35 -10.86
C SER A 340 17.84 12.41 -9.78
N HIS A 341 18.95 12.40 -9.06
CA HIS A 341 19.26 13.37 -8.01
C HIS A 341 19.53 14.76 -8.60
N LEU A 342 20.41 14.86 -9.58
CA LEU A 342 20.78 16.12 -10.22
C LEU A 342 19.60 16.77 -10.98
N GLN A 343 18.70 15.96 -11.54
CA GLN A 343 17.43 16.48 -12.10
C GLN A 343 16.52 17.16 -11.06
N SER A 344 16.61 16.73 -9.81
CA SER A 344 15.82 17.29 -8.71
C SER A 344 16.49 18.49 -8.04
N CYS A 345 17.83 18.54 -8.08
CA CYS A 345 18.66 19.55 -7.45
C CYS A 345 19.79 19.95 -8.42
N PRO A 346 19.51 20.86 -9.36
CA PRO A 346 20.53 21.34 -10.31
C PRO A 346 21.58 22.23 -9.62
N GLN A 347 22.72 22.44 -10.32
CA GLN A 347 23.83 23.32 -9.89
C GLN A 347 24.55 22.86 -8.62
N GLN A 348 24.71 21.55 -8.46
CA GLN A 348 25.49 20.99 -7.35
C GLN A 348 26.95 20.77 -7.73
N VAL A 349 27.81 20.68 -6.71
CA VAL A 349 29.22 20.32 -6.89
C VAL A 349 29.33 18.81 -6.97
N ILE A 350 29.90 18.33 -8.08
CA ILE A 350 30.17 16.92 -8.35
C ILE A 350 31.64 16.66 -8.22
N CYS A 351 32.02 15.66 -7.43
CA CYS A 351 33.40 15.26 -7.22
C CYS A 351 33.59 13.81 -7.63
N SER A 352 34.59 13.50 -8.41
CA SER A 352 35.05 12.13 -8.68
C SER A 352 36.17 11.80 -7.71
N LEU A 353 35.96 10.74 -6.91
CA LEU A 353 36.99 10.17 -6.01
C LEU A 353 37.43 8.84 -6.61
N ARG A 354 38.67 8.78 -7.09
CA ARG A 354 39.26 7.58 -7.70
C ARG A 354 40.17 6.85 -6.73
N ILE A 355 40.07 5.53 -6.77
CA ILE A 355 40.92 4.61 -6.02
C ILE A 355 41.88 3.96 -7.03
N HIS A 356 43.12 4.47 -7.13
CA HIS A 356 44.02 4.16 -8.24
C HIS A 356 44.38 2.69 -8.36
N ASN A 357 44.72 2.06 -7.26
CA ASN A 357 45.18 0.67 -7.26
C ASN A 357 44.04 -0.37 -7.06
N LEU A 358 42.77 0.08 -6.99
CA LEU A 358 41.64 -0.83 -6.74
C LEU A 358 41.48 -1.87 -7.84
N ASP A 359 41.61 -1.50 -9.11
CA ASP A 359 41.46 -2.40 -10.24
C ASP A 359 42.55 -3.48 -10.26
N PHE A 360 43.80 -3.09 -9.97
CA PHE A 360 44.93 -4.02 -9.81
C PHE A 360 44.65 -5.01 -8.66
N LEU A 361 44.32 -4.50 -7.49
CA LEU A 361 44.02 -5.30 -6.31
C LEU A 361 42.79 -6.20 -6.53
N SER A 362 41.73 -5.70 -7.20
CA SER A 362 40.53 -6.49 -7.50
C SER A 362 40.81 -7.64 -8.47
N ARG A 363 41.72 -7.46 -9.44
CA ARG A 363 42.17 -8.54 -10.32
C ARG A 363 42.98 -9.60 -9.58
N HIS A 364 43.75 -9.19 -8.57
CA HIS A 364 44.62 -10.09 -7.80
C HIS A 364 43.86 -10.84 -6.69
N TYR A 365 42.99 -10.14 -5.93
CA TYR A 365 42.25 -10.69 -4.76
C TYR A 365 40.81 -11.01 -5.03
N GLY A 366 40.31 -10.73 -6.24
CA GLY A 366 38.93 -10.98 -6.65
C GLY A 366 38.01 -9.79 -6.46
N LEU A 367 36.85 -9.84 -7.17
CA LEU A 367 35.87 -8.75 -7.24
C LEU A 367 35.33 -8.31 -5.85
N MET A 368 35.13 -9.27 -4.95
CA MET A 368 34.56 -9.01 -3.62
C MET A 368 35.48 -8.15 -2.75
N MET A 369 36.76 -8.19 -2.97
CA MET A 369 37.72 -7.29 -2.30
C MET A 369 37.43 -5.83 -2.68
N GLY A 370 37.29 -5.53 -3.98
CA GLY A 370 36.95 -4.18 -4.43
C GLY A 370 35.61 -3.65 -3.88
N VAL A 371 34.61 -4.54 -3.77
CA VAL A 371 33.30 -4.22 -3.14
C VAL A 371 33.48 -3.86 -1.67
N ASP A 372 34.25 -4.64 -0.92
CA ASP A 372 34.47 -4.41 0.51
C ASP A 372 35.33 -3.14 0.75
N CYS A 373 36.36 -2.90 -0.06
CA CYS A 373 37.12 -1.66 -0.04
C CYS A 373 36.22 -0.43 -0.21
N LYS A 374 35.35 -0.42 -1.22
CA LYS A 374 34.39 0.68 -1.41
C LYS A 374 33.47 0.87 -0.20
N ARG A 375 32.98 -0.21 0.41
CA ARG A 375 32.19 -0.13 1.65
C ARG A 375 32.98 0.45 2.83
N GLN A 376 34.23 0.06 2.98
CA GLN A 376 35.12 0.60 4.04
C GLN A 376 35.39 2.09 3.83
N ILE A 377 35.64 2.51 2.58
CA ILE A 377 35.87 3.92 2.20
C ILE A 377 34.64 4.76 2.57
N ILE A 378 33.44 4.31 2.24
CA ILE A 378 32.23 5.05 2.57
C ILE A 378 32.00 5.16 4.07
N ARG A 379 32.27 4.10 4.84
CA ARG A 379 32.23 4.18 6.30
C ARG A 379 33.25 5.18 6.85
N ALA A 380 34.39 5.33 6.16
CA ALA A 380 35.38 6.32 6.52
C ALA A 380 34.94 7.75 6.19
N LEU A 381 34.24 7.93 5.07
CA LEU A 381 33.75 9.23 4.63
C LEU A 381 32.50 9.68 5.41
N GLN A 382 31.69 8.75 5.90
CA GLN A 382 30.40 9.03 6.55
C GLN A 382 30.44 10.11 7.64
N PRO A 383 31.46 10.16 8.55
CA PRO A 383 31.57 11.24 9.54
C PRO A 383 31.99 12.61 8.96
N LEU A 384 32.53 12.64 7.73
CA LEU A 384 32.97 13.84 7.04
C LEU A 384 31.89 14.42 6.11
N LEU A 385 30.85 13.63 5.80
CA LEU A 385 29.74 14.02 4.95
C LEU A 385 28.70 14.80 5.74
N GLY A 386 28.21 15.89 5.18
CA GLY A 386 27.09 16.65 5.69
C GLY A 386 25.73 15.92 5.45
N ALA A 387 24.66 16.44 6.03
CA ALA A 387 23.32 15.86 5.91
C ALA A 387 22.75 15.89 4.48
N ALA A 388 23.20 16.83 3.64
CA ALA A 388 22.78 16.99 2.25
C ALA A 388 23.72 16.29 1.25
N ASP A 389 24.94 15.94 1.67
CA ASP A 389 25.92 15.28 0.81
C ASP A 389 25.52 13.85 0.46
N LYS A 390 25.87 13.41 -0.74
CA LYS A 390 25.53 12.06 -1.22
C LYS A 390 26.73 11.41 -1.92
N VAL A 391 26.78 10.08 -1.81
CA VAL A 391 27.79 9.24 -2.47
C VAL A 391 27.10 8.31 -3.45
N PHE A 392 27.64 8.24 -4.66
CA PHE A 392 27.13 7.40 -5.74
C PHE A 392 28.24 6.47 -6.25
N GLN A 393 27.82 5.26 -6.63
CA GLN A 393 28.67 4.28 -7.26
C GLN A 393 28.61 4.41 -8.77
N VAL A 394 29.76 4.54 -9.42
CA VAL A 394 29.91 4.40 -10.86
C VAL A 394 30.70 3.12 -11.19
N PRO A 395 30.61 2.59 -12.42
CA PRO A 395 31.46 1.48 -12.86
C PRO A 395 32.94 1.81 -12.70
N GLY A 396 33.76 0.80 -12.43
CA GLY A 396 35.23 0.98 -12.23
C GLY A 396 35.62 1.27 -10.79
N SER A 397 36.76 1.94 -10.62
CA SER A 397 37.41 2.23 -9.35
C SER A 397 37.05 3.59 -8.74
N GLU A 398 35.95 4.19 -9.18
CA GLU A 398 35.53 5.54 -8.78
C GLU A 398 34.29 5.55 -7.92
N LEU A 399 34.17 6.62 -7.12
CA LEU A 399 32.98 7.01 -6.38
C LEU A 399 32.69 8.47 -6.72
N ILE A 400 31.40 8.78 -6.98
CA ILE A 400 31.00 10.17 -7.19
C ILE A 400 30.39 10.72 -5.89
N LEU A 401 30.91 11.85 -5.45
CA LEU A 401 30.42 12.60 -4.30
C LEU A 401 29.69 13.83 -4.82
N VAL A 402 28.48 14.06 -4.32
CA VAL A 402 27.74 15.31 -4.53
C VAL A 402 27.81 16.07 -3.21
N LEU A 403 28.48 17.21 -3.20
CA LEU A 403 28.73 18.01 -2.00
C LEU A 403 27.84 19.27 -2.02
N ASP A 404 27.23 19.57 -0.89
CA ASP A 404 26.46 20.78 -0.67
C ASP A 404 27.23 21.72 0.28
N GLY A 405 27.24 23.02 -0.02
CA GLY A 405 27.83 24.05 0.84
C GLY A 405 29.01 24.77 0.23
N PRO A 406 29.54 25.79 0.95
CA PRO A 406 30.72 26.58 0.52
C PRO A 406 32.01 25.74 0.62
N GLU A 407 33.02 26.11 -0.19
CA GLU A 407 34.34 25.53 -0.21
C GLU A 407 34.45 24.01 -0.40
N PRO A 408 33.90 23.46 -1.51
CA PRO A 408 33.98 22.03 -1.79
C PRO A 408 35.42 21.51 -1.91
N SER A 409 36.35 22.35 -2.41
CA SER A 409 37.77 22.04 -2.57
C SER A 409 38.45 21.72 -1.23
N SER A 410 38.28 22.58 -0.23
CA SER A 410 38.87 22.39 1.11
C SER A 410 38.35 21.11 1.79
N ARG A 411 37.05 20.86 1.68
CA ARG A 411 36.40 19.65 2.21
C ARG A 411 36.92 18.39 1.52
N LEU A 412 37.08 18.44 0.19
CA LEU A 412 37.53 17.30 -0.59
C LEU A 412 39.01 17.00 -0.30
N HIS A 413 39.86 18.02 -0.15
CA HIS A 413 41.26 17.85 0.31
C HIS A 413 41.34 17.17 1.67
N HIS A 414 40.50 17.60 2.62
CA HIS A 414 40.43 16.96 3.93
C HIS A 414 40.00 15.50 3.84
N MET A 415 38.95 15.17 3.04
CA MET A 415 38.51 13.81 2.82
C MET A 415 39.58 12.92 2.22
N VAL A 416 40.29 13.39 1.18
CA VAL A 416 41.38 12.65 0.53
C VAL A 416 42.52 12.44 1.49
N ALA A 417 42.89 13.45 2.27
CA ALA A 417 43.97 13.33 3.29
C ALA A 417 43.63 12.28 4.35
N VAL A 418 42.38 12.30 4.87
CA VAL A 418 41.89 11.29 5.84
C VAL A 418 41.93 9.87 5.24
N LEU A 419 41.51 9.70 3.98
CA LEU A 419 41.51 8.40 3.31
C LEU A 419 42.94 7.89 3.06
N ASN A 420 43.89 8.75 2.63
CA ASN A 420 45.28 8.36 2.40
C ASN A 420 46.03 8.01 3.69
N HIS A 421 45.63 8.53 4.85
CA HIS A 421 46.16 8.15 6.14
C HIS A 421 45.51 6.95 6.79
N LYS A 422 44.34 6.54 6.30
CA LYS A 422 43.59 5.44 6.89
C LYS A 422 44.08 4.08 6.42
N LYS A 423 44.34 3.19 7.38
CA LYS A 423 44.64 1.78 7.09
C LYS A 423 43.38 1.00 6.74
N PHE A 424 43.33 0.46 5.53
CA PHE A 424 42.30 -0.45 5.06
C PHE A 424 42.76 -1.89 5.25
N SER A 425 41.85 -2.85 5.28
CA SER A 425 42.22 -4.24 5.46
C SER A 425 41.27 -5.17 4.70
N TRP A 426 41.83 -6.27 4.19
CA TRP A 426 41.09 -7.39 3.58
C TRP A 426 41.56 -8.69 4.21
N HIS A 427 40.61 -9.47 4.80
CA HIS A 427 40.94 -10.69 5.55
C HIS A 427 42.10 -10.51 6.57
N ASN A 428 42.08 -9.42 7.34
CA ASN A 428 43.08 -9.01 8.31
C ASN A 428 44.47 -8.69 7.73
N GLN A 429 44.59 -8.63 6.40
CA GLN A 429 45.84 -8.11 5.77
C GLN A 429 45.67 -6.62 5.46
N PRO A 430 46.69 -5.79 5.80
CA PRO A 430 46.62 -4.38 5.50
C PRO A 430 46.68 -4.14 3.99
N LEU A 431 45.82 -3.20 3.53
CA LEU A 431 45.78 -2.74 2.14
C LEU A 431 46.19 -1.27 2.11
N ASP A 432 47.11 -0.93 1.26
CA ASP A 432 47.48 0.46 0.96
C ASP A 432 46.69 0.90 -0.27
N LEU A 433 45.72 1.83 -0.07
CA LEU A 433 44.88 2.39 -1.11
C LEU A 433 45.34 3.81 -1.42
N GLU A 434 45.43 4.13 -2.71
CA GLU A 434 45.84 5.44 -3.21
C GLU A 434 44.61 6.19 -3.77
N PHE A 435 44.41 7.42 -3.31
CA PHE A 435 43.26 8.24 -3.64
C PHE A 435 43.66 9.51 -4.37
N GLY A 436 42.98 9.78 -5.50
CA GLY A 436 42.97 11.05 -6.19
C GLY A 436 41.51 11.54 -6.33
N ALA A 437 41.33 12.83 -6.43
CA ALA A 437 40.00 13.39 -6.59
C ALA A 437 40.02 14.60 -7.54
N ALA A 438 38.89 14.77 -8.25
CA ALA A 438 38.64 15.96 -9.05
C ALA A 438 37.21 16.45 -8.77
N TRP A 439 36.95 17.74 -8.93
CA TRP A 439 35.62 18.32 -8.72
C TRP A 439 35.29 19.37 -9.78
N GLY A 440 33.98 19.59 -9.99
CA GLY A 440 33.45 20.62 -10.86
C GLY A 440 32.02 20.95 -10.52
N ARG A 441 31.46 22.00 -11.11
CA ARG A 441 30.06 22.40 -10.91
C ARG A 441 29.19 21.91 -12.06
N ASP A 442 28.01 21.40 -11.75
CA ASP A 442 27.02 20.95 -12.75
C ASP A 442 26.32 22.17 -13.37
N ASP A 443 26.33 22.28 -14.70
CA ASP A 443 25.68 23.36 -15.47
C ASP A 443 24.15 23.17 -15.53
N GLY A 444 23.61 22.07 -15.03
CA GLY A 444 22.19 21.71 -15.12
C GLY A 444 21.72 21.22 -16.49
N GLN A 445 22.65 21.06 -17.47
CA GLN A 445 22.34 20.52 -18.81
C GLN A 445 22.55 19.01 -18.85
N ARG A 446 21.53 18.27 -19.30
CA ARG A 446 21.59 16.79 -19.35
C ARG A 446 22.69 16.21 -20.22
N GLU A 447 22.97 16.87 -21.36
CA GLU A 447 23.96 16.40 -22.32
C GLU A 447 25.40 16.61 -21.81
N GLY A 448 25.61 17.60 -20.94
CA GLY A 448 26.90 17.88 -20.35
C GLY A 448 27.33 16.94 -19.22
N LEU A 449 26.39 16.29 -18.52
CA LEU A 449 26.70 15.47 -17.33
C LEU A 449 27.67 14.32 -17.64
N HIS A 450 27.40 13.52 -18.67
CA HIS A 450 28.27 12.39 -19.02
C HIS A 450 29.67 12.85 -19.50
N GLN A 451 29.71 13.96 -20.23
CA GLN A 451 30.99 14.58 -20.63
C GLN A 451 31.76 15.08 -19.43
N MET A 452 31.11 15.79 -18.51
CA MET A 452 31.69 16.27 -17.24
C MET A 452 32.19 15.10 -16.40
N LEU A 453 31.43 14.03 -16.23
CA LEU A 453 31.85 12.83 -15.49
C LEU A 453 33.11 12.21 -16.14
N GLY A 454 33.19 12.19 -17.48
CA GLY A 454 34.37 11.73 -18.20
C GLY A 454 35.61 12.61 -17.93
N GLN A 455 35.44 13.93 -17.94
CA GLN A 455 36.50 14.88 -17.63
C GLN A 455 36.95 14.76 -16.15
N LEU A 456 36.00 14.68 -15.21
CA LEU A 456 36.30 14.46 -13.80
C LEU A 456 37.02 13.13 -13.55
N SER A 457 36.62 12.07 -14.26
CA SER A 457 37.28 10.76 -14.20
C SER A 457 38.73 10.85 -14.66
N TRP A 458 38.99 11.52 -15.79
CA TRP A 458 40.34 11.74 -16.30
C TRP A 458 41.21 12.60 -15.36
N LEU A 459 40.68 13.72 -14.85
CA LEU A 459 41.36 14.55 -13.87
C LEU A 459 41.66 13.81 -12.57
N SER A 460 40.73 13.00 -12.07
CA SER A 460 40.92 12.21 -10.85
C SER A 460 41.97 11.12 -11.04
N GLU A 461 42.21 10.65 -12.27
CA GLU A 461 43.32 9.74 -12.61
C GLU A 461 44.66 10.44 -12.55
N GLN A 462 44.77 11.64 -13.09
CA GLN A 462 46.00 12.44 -12.99
C GLN A 462 46.30 12.86 -11.54
N ALA A 463 45.27 13.27 -10.81
CA ALA A 463 45.35 13.66 -9.40
C ALA A 463 45.92 12.56 -8.48
N GLY A 464 45.74 11.31 -8.85
CA GLY A 464 46.16 10.20 -8.01
C GLY A 464 47.66 9.96 -7.96
N SER A 465 48.35 10.19 -9.07
CA SER A 465 49.83 10.06 -9.11
C SER A 465 50.51 10.98 -8.11
N GLU A 466 49.87 12.11 -7.78
CA GLU A 466 50.39 13.12 -6.86
C GLU A 466 49.59 13.25 -5.55
N ARG A 467 48.57 12.40 -5.35
CA ARG A 467 47.66 12.41 -4.18
C ARG A 467 47.00 13.77 -3.94
N ARG A 468 46.62 14.45 -5.04
CA ARG A 468 46.07 15.81 -5.07
C ARG A 468 44.55 15.82 -5.34
N VAL A 469 44.00 17.02 -5.29
CA VAL A 469 42.64 17.34 -5.70
C VAL A 469 42.74 18.41 -6.80
N LEU A 470 42.11 18.14 -7.96
CA LEU A 470 42.11 19.03 -9.11
C LEU A 470 40.72 19.62 -9.35
N ALA A 471 40.65 20.85 -9.86
CA ALA A 471 39.41 21.51 -10.23
C ALA A 471 39.22 21.48 -11.76
N LEU A 472 38.01 21.25 -12.24
CA LEU A 472 37.69 21.23 -13.68
C LEU A 472 37.91 22.59 -14.32
N ASP A 473 37.62 23.68 -13.59
CA ASP A 473 37.70 25.07 -14.12
C ASP A 473 39.18 25.59 -14.26
N GLU A 474 40.15 25.01 -13.51
CA GLU A 474 41.53 25.44 -13.54
C GLU A 474 42.34 24.84 -14.72
N GLU A 475 41.86 23.76 -15.34
CA GLU A 475 42.54 23.04 -16.41
C GLU A 475 41.91 23.22 -17.81
N GLN A 476 40.79 23.89 -17.94
CA GLN A 476 40.21 24.19 -19.29
C GLN A 476 41.19 25.07 -20.12
N GLU A 477 42.06 25.83 -19.51
CA GLU A 477 43.12 26.59 -20.20
C GLU A 477 44.23 25.69 -20.75
N LEU A 478 44.49 24.51 -20.19
CA LEU A 478 45.57 23.60 -20.58
C LEU A 478 45.20 22.58 -21.67
N VAL A 479 43.91 22.27 -21.87
CA VAL A 479 43.48 21.22 -22.78
C VAL A 479 43.21 21.72 -24.22
N VAL A 480 43.16 23.05 -24.45
CA VAL A 480 42.89 23.61 -25.78
C VAL A 480 44.13 23.47 -26.74
N ASP A 481 45.32 23.15 -26.22
CA ASP A 481 46.55 23.09 -27.03
C ASP A 481 47.03 21.68 -27.43
N GLN A 482 46.31 20.59 -27.22
CA GLN A 482 46.68 19.28 -27.74
C GLN A 482 45.74 18.78 -28.84
N PRO A 483 46.24 18.64 -30.11
CA PRO A 483 45.44 18.05 -31.18
C PRO A 483 45.21 16.54 -30.91
N PRO A 484 44.06 15.98 -31.33
CA PRO A 484 43.72 14.56 -31.11
C PRO A 484 44.57 13.67 -31.99
N SER A 485 45.75 13.30 -31.52
CA SER A 485 46.63 12.33 -32.16
C SER A 485 46.41 10.94 -31.56
N ARG A 486 45.94 10.02 -32.38
CA ARG A 486 45.96 8.56 -32.22
C ARG A 486 44.67 7.80 -31.80
N CYS A 487 43.55 8.13 -32.43
CA CYS A 487 42.48 7.09 -32.53
C CYS A 487 42.03 6.80 -33.95
N ALA A 488 42.65 7.38 -34.99
CA ALA A 488 42.22 7.23 -36.36
C ALA A 488 42.95 6.13 -37.18
N SER A 489 43.87 5.38 -36.56
CA SER A 489 44.68 4.40 -37.32
C SER A 489 44.29 2.90 -37.16
N SER A 490 43.27 2.56 -36.36
CA SER A 490 42.90 1.17 -36.19
C SER A 490 41.55 0.76 -36.85
N CYS A 491 40.83 1.71 -37.46
CA CYS A 491 39.58 1.42 -38.19
C CYS A 491 39.67 1.37 -39.72
N ALA A 492 40.87 1.57 -40.31
CA ALA A 492 40.99 1.63 -41.75
C ALA A 492 41.46 0.32 -42.44
N SER A 493 41.65 -0.80 -41.70
CA SER A 493 42.20 -2.05 -42.29
C SER A 493 41.21 -3.21 -42.39
N SER A 494 39.92 -2.99 -42.24
CA SER A 494 38.93 -4.09 -42.35
C SER A 494 37.78 -3.85 -43.36
N ARG A 495 38.01 -3.03 -44.39
CA ARG A 495 37.10 -3.00 -45.57
C ARG A 495 37.85 -3.28 -46.84
N CYS A 496 38.11 -4.54 -47.12
CA CYS A 496 38.22 -5.08 -48.48
C CYS A 496 38.21 -6.61 -48.42
N SER A 497 37.12 -7.17 -48.81
CA SER A 497 36.91 -8.47 -49.48
C SER A 497 35.61 -9.13 -49.04
N LYS A 498 34.61 -9.00 -49.90
CA LYS A 498 33.73 -10.09 -50.34
C LYS A 498 32.65 -9.50 -51.25
N SER A 499 33.07 -9.35 -52.53
CA SER A 499 32.15 -9.48 -53.65
C SER A 499 32.23 -10.92 -54.12
N GLY A 500 31.11 -11.57 -54.45
CA GLY A 500 31.06 -12.76 -55.31
C GLY A 500 30.47 -14.01 -54.60
N ARG A 501 29.26 -14.17 -54.73
CA ARG A 501 28.36 -15.24 -55.27
C ARG A 501 27.07 -15.30 -54.48
#